data_f9c4a1707b73471a8d0b2764f71a7039
#
_entry.id   f9c4a1707b73471a8d0b2764f71a7039
#
_cell.length_a   1.000
_cell.length_b   1.000
_cell.length_c   1.000
_cell.angle_alpha   90.00
_cell.angle_beta   90.00
_cell.angle_gamma   90.00
#
_symmetry.space_group_name_H-M   'P 1'
#
loop_
_entity.id
_entity.type
_entity.pdbx_description
1 polymer ?
#
loop_
_entity_poly.entity_id
_entity_poly.type
_entity_poly.pdbx_seq_one_letter_code
_entity_poly.pdbx_strand_id
1 'polypeptide(L)'
;MSHLRTFVLLLVPGLFLAIPGLRAQEAPTGPNIVMILSDDQGWTDYGLMGHPDIKTPHLDRLASRSAVFRRGYTPVPLCRPSLLSMITGKYPHQHGVTGNDPKPDKSLSDAQYGVLREQLISKIDQQGTLPKLLAGKSYLSMQSGKWWEGNFSRGGFTHGMTRGFPQKGGRHGDDGLEIGRKGMQPVFDFIQHATQEKKP
;
A
#
# COMPACT_ATOMS: atom_id res chain seq x y z
N MET A 1 39.63 49.89 -66.36
CA MET A 1 40.36 49.25 -65.25
C MET A 1 39.29 48.86 -64.23
N SER A 2 38.79 47.59 -64.33
CA SER A 2 37.68 47.08 -63.50
C SER A 2 38.29 46.11 -62.48
N HIS A 3 38.16 46.41 -61.21
CA HIS A 3 38.57 45.54 -60.13
C HIS A 3 37.39 44.54 -59.80
N LEU A 4 37.62 43.32 -60.16
CA LEU A 4 36.77 42.20 -59.82
C LEU A 4 37.08 41.78 -58.36
N ARG A 5 36.11 41.95 -57.45
CA ARG A 5 36.22 41.51 -56.03
C ARG A 5 35.64 40.10 -55.94
N THR A 6 36.52 39.14 -55.74
CA THR A 6 36.16 37.75 -55.46
C THR A 6 35.66 37.62 -54.01
N PHE A 7 34.38 37.26 -53.82
CA PHE A 7 33.83 36.90 -52.50
C PHE A 7 34.08 35.39 -52.27
N VAL A 8 34.88 35.08 -51.27
CA VAL A 8 35.06 33.71 -50.81
C VAL A 8 33.98 33.42 -49.74
N LEU A 9 33.04 32.53 -50.06
CA LEU A 9 32.01 32.07 -49.12
C LEU A 9 32.59 30.93 -48.29
N LEU A 10 32.92 31.17 -47.03
CA LEU A 10 33.30 30.13 -46.05
C LEU A 10 32.08 29.39 -45.58
N LEU A 11 31.89 28.17 -46.07
CA LEU A 11 30.91 27.20 -45.53
C LEU A 11 31.46 26.64 -44.21
N VAL A 12 30.87 27.04 -43.09
CA VAL A 12 31.11 26.41 -41.79
C VAL A 12 30.18 25.17 -41.68
N PRO A 13 30.73 23.96 -41.58
CA PRO A 13 29.91 22.80 -41.35
C PRO A 13 29.36 22.85 -39.93
N GLY A 14 28.04 23.04 -39.80
CA GLY A 14 27.33 22.98 -38.51
C GLY A 14 27.42 21.57 -37.95
N LEU A 15 28.15 21.38 -36.88
CA LEU A 15 28.18 20.16 -36.09
C LEU A 15 26.86 20.04 -35.34
N PHE A 16 25.89 19.27 -35.89
CA PHE A 16 24.68 18.86 -35.21
C PHE A 16 25.09 17.89 -34.09
N LEU A 17 25.31 18.37 -32.90
CA LEU A 17 25.33 17.56 -31.71
C LEU A 17 23.91 17.01 -31.50
N ALA A 18 23.70 15.75 -31.87
CA ALA A 18 22.50 14.99 -31.50
C ALA A 18 22.45 14.91 -29.97
N ILE A 19 21.64 15.75 -29.32
CA ILE A 19 21.29 15.63 -27.91
C ILE A 19 20.52 14.31 -27.80
N PRO A 20 21.04 13.31 -27.05
CA PRO A 20 20.27 12.09 -26.83
C PRO A 20 18.94 12.52 -26.20
N GLY A 21 17.85 12.25 -26.91
CA GLY A 21 16.51 12.67 -26.52
C GLY A 21 16.26 12.33 -25.07
N LEU A 22 16.00 13.32 -24.24
CA LEU A 22 15.29 13.13 -22.98
C LEU A 22 13.98 12.43 -23.34
N ARG A 23 13.97 11.09 -23.20
CA ARG A 23 12.70 10.37 -23.18
C ARG A 23 11.94 10.94 -21.99
N ALA A 24 10.91 11.73 -22.24
CA ALA A 24 9.91 12.04 -21.25
C ALA A 24 9.46 10.68 -20.69
N GLN A 25 9.76 10.43 -19.43
CA GLN A 25 9.30 9.24 -18.75
C GLN A 25 7.78 9.34 -18.75
N GLU A 26 7.12 8.52 -19.54
CA GLU A 26 5.66 8.47 -19.58
C GLU A 26 5.17 8.29 -18.14
N ALA A 27 4.26 9.15 -17.72
CA ALA A 27 3.64 9.02 -16.40
C ALA A 27 3.03 7.61 -16.30
N PRO A 28 3.21 6.89 -15.18
CA PRO A 28 2.68 5.55 -15.03
C PRO A 28 1.16 5.58 -15.24
N THR A 29 0.68 4.79 -16.18
CA THR A 29 -0.71 4.80 -16.68
C THR A 29 -1.62 3.83 -15.91
N GLY A 30 -1.30 3.48 -14.68
CA GLY A 30 -2.10 2.58 -13.87
C GLY A 30 -3.22 3.29 -13.10
N PRO A 31 -4.34 2.59 -12.79
CA PRO A 31 -5.39 3.13 -11.94
C PRO A 31 -4.92 3.29 -10.49
N ASN A 32 -5.43 4.30 -9.79
CA ASN A 32 -5.27 4.37 -8.34
C ASN A 32 -6.04 3.23 -7.66
N ILE A 33 -5.45 2.65 -6.61
CA ILE A 33 -6.01 1.52 -5.88
C ILE A 33 -6.22 1.95 -4.43
N VAL A 34 -7.47 1.92 -3.96
CA VAL A 34 -7.83 2.18 -2.56
C VAL A 34 -8.46 0.93 -1.99
N MET A 35 -7.82 0.33 -0.98
CA MET A 35 -8.35 -0.81 -0.24
C MET A 35 -8.83 -0.34 1.13
N ILE A 36 -10.12 -0.49 1.40
CA ILE A 36 -10.73 -0.16 2.70
C ILE A 36 -11.19 -1.47 3.32
N LEU A 37 -10.59 -1.83 4.45
CA LEU A 37 -10.90 -3.05 5.19
C LEU A 37 -11.55 -2.68 6.52
N SER A 38 -12.75 -3.20 6.77
CA SER A 38 -13.39 -3.11 8.08
C SER A 38 -12.89 -4.23 8.99
N ASP A 39 -12.82 -3.95 10.29
CA ASP A 39 -12.39 -4.89 11.32
C ASP A 39 -13.59 -5.32 12.17
N ASP A 40 -13.78 -6.61 12.29
CA ASP A 40 -14.89 -7.24 13.05
C ASP A 40 -16.31 -6.76 12.65
N GLN A 41 -16.50 -6.30 11.41
CA GLN A 41 -17.79 -5.91 10.88
C GLN A 41 -18.51 -7.10 10.26
N GLY A 42 -19.77 -7.32 10.69
CA GLY A 42 -20.60 -8.36 10.12
C GLY A 42 -21.00 -8.07 8.67
N TRP A 43 -21.16 -9.10 7.86
CA TRP A 43 -21.55 -8.95 6.45
C TRP A 43 -22.94 -8.32 6.27
N THR A 44 -23.78 -8.35 7.30
CA THR A 44 -25.10 -7.73 7.32
C THR A 44 -25.09 -6.28 7.83
N ASP A 45 -23.97 -5.75 8.33
CA ASP A 45 -23.89 -4.46 8.98
C ASP A 45 -23.79 -3.29 7.97
N TYR A 46 -24.54 -3.40 6.90
CA TYR A 46 -24.62 -2.40 5.82
C TYR A 46 -26.06 -2.15 5.39
N GLY A 47 -26.40 -0.90 5.08
CA GLY A 47 -27.70 -0.54 4.53
C GLY A 47 -28.04 -1.32 3.26
N LEU A 48 -27.09 -1.46 2.33
CA LEU A 48 -27.23 -2.23 1.10
C LEU A 48 -27.49 -3.74 1.31
N MET A 49 -27.19 -4.25 2.51
CA MET A 49 -27.47 -5.64 2.89
C MET A 49 -28.79 -5.79 3.63
N GLY A 50 -29.52 -4.70 3.83
CA GLY A 50 -30.85 -4.69 4.45
C GLY A 50 -30.85 -4.56 5.97
N HIS A 51 -29.76 -4.06 6.58
CA HIS A 51 -29.74 -3.85 8.03
C HIS A 51 -30.85 -2.86 8.45
N PRO A 52 -31.68 -3.16 9.47
CA PRO A 52 -32.83 -2.34 9.82
C PRO A 52 -32.40 -0.95 10.37
N ASP A 53 -31.36 -0.89 11.17
CA ASP A 53 -30.96 0.31 11.89
C ASP A 53 -29.69 0.97 11.33
N ILE A 54 -28.70 0.19 10.91
CA ILE A 54 -27.45 0.71 10.38
C ILE A 54 -27.68 1.32 9.00
N LYS A 55 -27.35 2.61 8.87
CA LYS A 55 -27.43 3.35 7.61
C LYS A 55 -26.02 3.61 7.09
N THR A 56 -25.74 3.19 5.86
CA THR A 56 -24.43 3.36 5.21
C THR A 56 -24.56 4.08 3.87
N PRO A 57 -25.08 5.33 3.84
CA PRO A 57 -25.48 6.00 2.58
C PRO A 57 -24.34 6.19 1.59
N HIS A 58 -23.12 6.36 2.07
CA HIS A 58 -21.94 6.50 1.19
C HIS A 58 -21.51 5.17 0.58
N LEU A 59 -21.55 4.06 1.36
CA LEU A 59 -21.27 2.73 0.86
C LEU A 59 -22.39 2.23 -0.07
N ASP A 60 -23.65 2.53 0.26
CA ASP A 60 -24.80 2.20 -0.57
C ASP A 60 -24.69 2.90 -1.94
N ARG A 61 -24.28 4.19 -1.96
CA ARG A 61 -24.00 4.93 -3.20
C ARG A 61 -22.82 4.36 -3.96
N LEU A 62 -21.73 3.94 -3.28
CA LEU A 62 -20.61 3.28 -3.92
C LEU A 62 -21.06 1.96 -4.54
N ALA A 63 -21.79 1.14 -3.80
CA ALA A 63 -22.31 -0.14 -4.24
C ALA A 63 -23.20 -0.03 -5.49
N SER A 64 -24.03 1.04 -5.59
CA SER A 64 -24.89 1.27 -6.75
C SER A 64 -24.14 1.48 -8.08
N ARG A 65 -22.83 1.70 -8.03
CA ARG A 65 -21.95 1.93 -9.21
C ARG A 65 -20.81 0.92 -9.30
N SER A 66 -20.88 -0.14 -8.51
CA SER A 66 -19.78 -1.10 -8.36
C SER A 66 -20.27 -2.54 -8.51
N ALA A 67 -19.34 -3.46 -8.74
CA ALA A 67 -19.61 -4.88 -8.58
C ALA A 67 -19.72 -5.22 -7.08
N VAL A 68 -20.85 -5.75 -6.64
CA VAL A 68 -21.09 -6.14 -5.25
C VAL A 68 -21.06 -7.66 -5.13
N PHE A 69 -20.08 -8.16 -4.40
CA PHE A 69 -19.93 -9.59 -4.11
C PHE A 69 -20.56 -9.91 -2.75
N ARG A 70 -21.81 -10.32 -2.75
CA ARG A 70 -22.56 -10.63 -1.51
C ARG A 70 -22.07 -11.88 -0.79
N ARG A 71 -21.27 -12.71 -1.42
CA ARG A 71 -20.71 -13.96 -0.90
C ARG A 71 -19.19 -13.96 -0.99
N GLY A 72 -18.57 -12.89 -0.49
CA GLY A 72 -17.13 -12.80 -0.31
C GLY A 72 -16.74 -13.45 1.02
N TYR A 73 -15.76 -14.33 1.02
CA TYR A 73 -15.30 -15.03 2.23
C TYR A 73 -13.83 -14.73 2.47
N THR A 74 -13.49 -14.45 3.72
CA THR A 74 -12.09 -14.42 4.14
C THR A 74 -11.58 -15.84 4.32
N PRO A 75 -10.29 -16.11 4.03
CA PRO A 75 -9.72 -17.46 4.16
C PRO A 75 -9.62 -17.95 5.61
N VAL A 76 -9.73 -17.05 6.59
CA VAL A 76 -9.68 -17.34 8.01
C VAL A 76 -10.36 -16.21 8.81
N PRO A 77 -11.17 -16.52 9.84
CA PRO A 77 -11.87 -15.53 10.64
C PRO A 77 -10.99 -15.00 11.79
N LEU A 78 -9.79 -14.51 11.48
CA LEU A 78 -8.85 -13.98 12.44
C LEU A 78 -8.02 -12.86 11.79
N CYS A 79 -7.88 -11.75 12.48
CA CYS A 79 -7.35 -10.47 11.94
C CYS A 79 -6.03 -10.62 11.17
N ARG A 80 -4.94 -10.99 11.85
CA ARG A 80 -3.61 -11.03 11.25
C ARG A 80 -3.50 -12.00 10.08
N PRO A 81 -3.87 -13.29 10.20
CA PRO A 81 -3.74 -14.22 9.08
C PRO A 81 -4.65 -13.84 7.91
N SER A 82 -5.82 -13.23 8.16
CA SER A 82 -6.68 -12.72 7.10
C SER A 82 -6.06 -11.54 6.35
N LEU A 83 -5.55 -10.54 7.07
CA LEU A 83 -4.85 -9.39 6.47
C LEU A 83 -3.65 -9.84 5.65
N LEU A 84 -2.87 -10.78 6.17
CA LEU A 84 -1.71 -11.31 5.45
C LEU A 84 -2.12 -12.11 4.21
N SER A 85 -3.22 -12.85 4.28
CA SER A 85 -3.79 -13.51 3.10
C SER A 85 -4.21 -12.52 2.02
N MET A 86 -4.86 -11.43 2.39
CA MET A 86 -5.29 -10.40 1.44
C MET A 86 -4.09 -9.73 0.74
N ILE A 87 -3.03 -9.42 1.48
CA ILE A 87 -1.88 -8.72 0.92
C ILE A 87 -0.92 -9.62 0.13
N THR A 88 -0.90 -10.93 0.44
CA THR A 88 -0.01 -11.90 -0.23
C THR A 88 -0.69 -12.74 -1.31
N GLY A 89 -2.03 -12.78 -1.31
CA GLY A 89 -2.80 -13.70 -2.16
C GLY A 89 -2.65 -15.18 -1.78
N LYS A 90 -2.18 -15.49 -0.55
CA LYS A 90 -1.88 -16.84 -0.08
C LYS A 90 -2.78 -17.22 1.10
N TYR A 91 -3.05 -18.51 1.24
CA TYR A 91 -3.72 -19.03 2.42
C TYR A 91 -2.79 -19.06 3.66
N PRO A 92 -3.34 -19.07 4.90
CA PRO A 92 -2.55 -19.07 6.13
C PRO A 92 -1.49 -20.18 6.21
N HIS A 93 -1.79 -21.38 5.72
CA HIS A 93 -0.82 -22.48 5.68
C HIS A 93 0.34 -22.23 4.70
N GLN A 94 0.14 -21.40 3.68
CA GLN A 94 1.16 -21.07 2.67
C GLN A 94 2.09 -19.93 3.15
N HIS A 95 1.53 -18.89 3.76
CA HIS A 95 2.35 -17.80 4.32
C HIS A 95 2.83 -18.09 5.74
N GLY A 96 2.31 -19.15 6.39
CA GLY A 96 2.80 -19.66 7.67
C GLY A 96 2.38 -18.86 8.90
N VAL A 97 1.47 -17.90 8.78
CA VAL A 97 0.93 -17.12 9.91
C VAL A 97 -0.52 -17.54 10.12
N THR A 98 -0.77 -18.28 11.20
CA THR A 98 -2.08 -18.88 11.51
C THR A 98 -2.75 -18.29 12.75
N GLY A 99 -2.10 -17.33 13.41
CA GLY A 99 -2.59 -16.66 14.61
C GLY A 99 -2.12 -15.21 14.66
N ASN A 100 -2.76 -14.41 15.52
CA ASN A 100 -2.39 -13.00 15.70
C ASN A 100 -1.03 -12.85 16.38
N ASP A 101 -0.73 -13.74 17.31
CA ASP A 101 0.47 -13.75 18.13
C ASP A 101 1.01 -15.16 18.27
N PRO A 102 2.25 -15.34 18.73
CA PRO A 102 2.73 -16.64 19.19
C PRO A 102 1.80 -17.21 20.27
N LYS A 103 1.75 -18.52 20.38
CA LYS A 103 0.96 -19.16 21.45
C LYS A 103 1.40 -18.62 22.81
N PRO A 104 0.46 -18.25 23.68
CA PRO A 104 0.79 -17.83 25.03
C PRO A 104 1.54 -18.93 25.78
N ASP A 105 2.69 -18.58 26.36
CA ASP A 105 3.48 -19.47 27.21
C ASP A 105 3.96 -18.68 28.43
N LYS A 106 3.40 -19.01 29.59
CA LYS A 106 3.70 -18.32 30.85
C LYS A 106 5.10 -18.64 31.40
N SER A 107 5.79 -19.64 30.85
CA SER A 107 7.15 -19.99 31.22
C SER A 107 8.19 -19.07 30.57
N LEU A 108 7.81 -18.33 29.54
CA LEU A 108 8.70 -17.43 28.81
C LEU A 108 8.75 -16.03 29.42
N SER A 109 9.94 -15.48 29.49
CA SER A 109 10.11 -14.05 29.75
C SER A 109 9.60 -13.21 28.57
N ASP A 110 9.33 -11.94 28.81
CA ASP A 110 8.91 -10.99 27.77
C ASP A 110 9.92 -10.93 26.60
N ALA A 111 11.21 -11.00 26.91
CA ALA A 111 12.27 -11.02 25.92
C ALA A 111 12.19 -12.28 25.02
N GLN A 112 12.01 -13.44 25.62
CA GLN A 112 11.85 -14.71 24.88
C GLN A 112 10.58 -14.69 24.03
N TYR A 113 9.48 -14.21 24.60
CA TYR A 113 8.24 -14.05 23.85
C TYR A 113 8.38 -13.05 22.70
N GLY A 114 9.18 -11.99 22.89
CA GLY A 114 9.54 -11.02 21.86
C GLY A 114 10.28 -11.66 20.68
N VAL A 115 11.18 -12.62 20.94
CA VAL A 115 11.86 -13.39 19.90
C VAL A 115 10.87 -14.20 19.07
N LEU A 116 9.92 -14.89 19.72
CA LEU A 116 8.89 -15.65 19.01
C LEU A 116 8.00 -14.74 18.16
N ARG A 117 7.69 -13.55 18.66
CA ARG A 117 6.93 -12.56 17.90
C ARG A 117 7.69 -12.11 16.66
N GLU A 118 8.98 -11.79 16.78
CA GLU A 118 9.80 -11.40 15.63
C GLU A 118 9.92 -12.54 14.61
N GLN A 119 10.07 -13.76 15.04
CA GLN A 119 10.08 -14.93 14.14
C GLN A 119 8.76 -15.06 13.36
N LEU A 120 7.65 -14.72 13.98
CA LEU A 120 6.36 -14.74 13.31
C LEU A 120 6.21 -13.56 12.34
N ILE A 121 6.73 -12.39 12.69
CA ILE A 121 6.76 -11.19 11.85
C ILE A 121 7.66 -11.40 10.63
N SER A 122 8.85 -11.98 10.81
CA SER A 122 9.83 -12.18 9.74
C SER A 122 9.33 -13.03 8.57
N LYS A 123 8.23 -13.75 8.75
CA LYS A 123 7.61 -14.52 7.66
C LYS A 123 7.17 -13.65 6.48
N ILE A 124 6.81 -12.38 6.71
CA ILE A 124 6.43 -11.47 5.61
C ILE A 124 7.62 -11.09 4.73
N ASP A 125 8.83 -11.13 5.26
CA ASP A 125 10.02 -10.71 4.52
C ASP A 125 10.24 -11.57 3.27
N GLN A 126 9.84 -12.84 3.35
CA GLN A 126 9.93 -13.83 2.28
C GLN A 126 8.71 -13.86 1.36
N GLN A 127 7.70 -13.04 1.61
CA GLN A 127 6.48 -13.03 0.81
C GLN A 127 6.54 -11.97 -0.30
N GLY A 128 6.04 -12.35 -1.47
CA GLY A 128 5.57 -11.39 -2.46
C GLY A 128 4.25 -10.78 -1.94
N THR A 129 4.25 -9.47 -1.75
CA THR A 129 3.07 -8.74 -1.30
C THR A 129 2.57 -7.82 -2.39
N LEU A 130 1.29 -7.46 -2.35
CA LEU A 130 0.72 -6.52 -3.33
C LEU A 130 1.52 -5.21 -3.43
N PRO A 131 1.91 -4.53 -2.32
CA PRO A 131 2.75 -3.34 -2.42
C PRO A 131 4.11 -3.58 -3.08
N LYS A 132 4.80 -4.70 -2.78
CA LYS A 132 6.07 -5.06 -3.43
C LYS A 132 5.90 -5.23 -4.95
N LEU A 133 4.82 -5.89 -5.38
CA LEU A 133 4.53 -6.10 -6.80
C LEU A 133 4.20 -4.78 -7.51
N LEU A 134 3.41 -3.93 -6.87
CA LEU A 134 3.03 -2.62 -7.41
C LEU A 134 4.21 -1.64 -7.45
N ALA A 135 5.14 -1.71 -6.50
CA ALA A 135 6.37 -0.91 -6.52
C ALA A 135 7.17 -1.15 -7.80
N GLY A 136 7.20 -2.38 -8.31
CA GLY A 136 7.78 -2.71 -9.62
C GLY A 136 7.08 -2.07 -10.82
N LYS A 137 5.91 -1.46 -10.59
CA LYS A 137 5.13 -0.68 -11.58
C LYS A 137 5.09 0.81 -11.24
N SER A 138 6.03 1.27 -10.42
CA SER A 138 6.17 2.67 -9.99
C SER A 138 5.04 3.21 -9.11
N TYR A 139 4.21 2.34 -8.52
CA TYR A 139 3.21 2.77 -7.55
C TYR A 139 3.87 3.24 -6.26
N LEU A 140 3.36 4.34 -5.70
CA LEU A 140 3.52 4.63 -4.28
C LEU A 140 2.41 3.93 -3.51
N SER A 141 2.70 3.52 -2.29
CA SER A 141 1.72 2.83 -1.47
C SER A 141 1.79 3.29 -0.02
N MET A 142 0.62 3.41 0.62
CA MET A 142 0.51 3.82 2.01
C MET A 142 -0.24 2.76 2.81
N GLN A 143 0.33 2.37 3.95
CA GLN A 143 -0.32 1.56 4.95
C GLN A 143 -0.85 2.46 6.07
N SER A 144 -2.10 2.25 6.46
CA SER A 144 -2.74 2.89 7.60
C SER A 144 -3.63 1.89 8.33
N GLY A 145 -3.86 2.09 9.60
CA GLY A 145 -4.67 1.21 10.44
C GLY A 145 -3.91 -0.01 10.94
N LYS A 146 -4.66 -1.08 11.16
CA LYS A 146 -4.20 -2.30 11.83
C LYS A 146 -3.13 -3.04 11.04
N TRP A 147 -2.00 -3.35 11.67
CA TRP A 147 -0.86 -4.03 11.05
C TRP A 147 -0.04 -4.79 12.08
N TRP A 148 0.28 -6.07 11.84
CA TRP A 148 1.05 -6.91 12.77
C TRP A 148 2.48 -7.21 12.31
N GLU A 149 2.78 -6.93 11.05
CA GLU A 149 4.02 -7.40 10.43
C GLU A 149 5.19 -6.40 10.61
N GLY A 150 5.34 -5.88 11.82
CA GLY A 150 6.39 -4.93 12.14
C GLY A 150 6.22 -3.57 11.47
N ASN A 151 7.30 -2.96 11.05
CA ASN A 151 7.23 -1.71 10.29
C ASN A 151 6.52 -1.91 8.95
N PHE A 152 5.76 -0.91 8.52
CA PHE A 152 5.01 -0.95 7.25
C PHE A 152 5.89 -1.32 6.04
N SER A 153 7.15 -0.90 6.05
CA SER A 153 8.09 -1.16 4.96
C SER A 153 8.38 -2.65 4.74
N ARG A 154 8.23 -3.50 5.77
CA ARG A 154 8.38 -4.96 5.64
C ARG A 154 7.31 -5.55 4.70
N GLY A 155 6.12 -4.95 4.67
CA GLY A 155 5.08 -5.27 3.69
C GLY A 155 5.35 -4.75 2.30
N GLY A 156 6.38 -3.93 2.12
CA GLY A 156 6.72 -3.29 0.84
C GLY A 156 5.98 -1.97 0.60
N PHE A 157 5.30 -1.44 1.61
CA PHE A 157 4.71 -0.11 1.51
C PHE A 157 5.80 0.97 1.48
N THR A 158 5.62 1.95 0.62
CA THR A 158 6.55 3.10 0.50
C THR A 158 6.33 4.12 1.62
N HIS A 159 5.11 4.22 2.11
CA HIS A 159 4.68 5.10 3.21
C HIS A 159 3.80 4.31 4.17
N GLY A 160 3.74 4.74 5.41
CA GLY A 160 2.88 4.07 6.38
C GLY A 160 2.88 4.73 7.73
N MET A 161 1.87 4.39 8.52
CA MET A 161 1.66 4.92 9.87
C MET A 161 2.06 3.95 10.97
N THR A 162 2.23 2.65 10.66
CA THR A 162 2.60 1.65 11.65
C THR A 162 4.11 1.49 11.74
N ARG A 163 4.67 1.80 12.89
CA ARG A 163 6.11 1.63 13.19
C ARG A 163 6.46 0.17 13.44
N GLY A 164 5.55 -0.54 14.08
CA GLY A 164 5.68 -1.96 14.32
C GLY A 164 6.50 -2.35 15.53
N PHE A 165 6.39 -3.61 15.90
CA PHE A 165 7.23 -4.23 16.92
C PHE A 165 8.72 -4.15 16.51
N PRO A 166 9.67 -3.86 17.40
CA PRO A 166 9.49 -3.72 18.85
C PRO A 166 9.07 -2.32 19.34
N GLN A 167 8.85 -1.36 18.47
CA GLN A 167 8.38 -0.04 18.88
C GLN A 167 6.97 -0.12 19.46
N LYS A 168 6.68 0.84 20.33
CA LYS A 168 5.37 0.96 20.95
C LYS A 168 4.34 1.30 19.87
N GLY A 169 3.21 0.61 19.87
CA GLY A 169 2.08 0.93 19.02
C GLY A 169 1.88 0.05 17.77
N GLY A 170 2.77 -0.87 17.45
CA GLY A 170 2.71 -1.61 16.20
C GLY A 170 1.92 -2.91 16.21
N ARG A 171 0.78 -3.03 16.87
CA ARG A 171 0.07 -4.30 16.99
C ARG A 171 -1.40 -4.26 16.58
N HIS A 172 -2.21 -3.44 17.23
CA HIS A 172 -3.64 -3.36 16.99
C HIS A 172 -4.08 -2.08 16.28
N GLY A 173 -3.17 -1.37 15.75
CA GLY A 173 -3.33 -0.02 15.30
C GLY A 173 -2.68 0.89 16.36
N ASP A 174 -1.86 1.67 15.89
CA ASP A 174 -1.10 2.70 16.55
C ASP A 174 -1.58 4.04 16.00
N ASP A 175 -0.66 4.78 15.41
CA ASP A 175 -0.99 6.03 14.74
C ASP A 175 -2.08 5.89 13.67
N GLY A 176 -2.21 4.69 13.06
CA GLY A 176 -3.24 4.40 12.07
C GLY A 176 -4.66 4.41 12.62
N LEU A 177 -4.89 4.02 13.86
CA LEU A 177 -6.22 4.14 14.49
C LEU A 177 -6.64 5.58 14.74
N GLU A 178 -5.69 6.49 14.81
CA GLU A 178 -5.97 7.90 15.03
C GLU A 178 -6.64 8.56 13.82
N ILE A 179 -6.45 8.03 12.61
CA ILE A 179 -7.09 8.54 11.39
C ILE A 179 -8.59 8.64 11.57
N GLY A 180 -9.24 7.58 12.06
CA GLY A 180 -10.68 7.60 12.30
C GLY A 180 -11.12 8.55 13.42
N ARG A 181 -10.23 8.95 14.30
CA ARG A 181 -10.51 9.79 15.47
C ARG A 181 -10.11 11.24 15.28
N LYS A 182 -9.03 11.51 14.56
CA LYS A 182 -8.47 12.86 14.37
C LYS A 182 -8.67 13.39 12.94
N GLY A 183 -9.08 12.54 12.01
CA GLY A 183 -9.32 12.90 10.61
C GLY A 183 -8.39 12.18 9.63
N MET A 184 -8.63 12.37 8.35
CA MET A 184 -7.97 11.66 7.26
C MET A 184 -6.76 12.41 6.68
N GLN A 185 -6.26 13.45 7.36
CA GLN A 185 -5.22 14.32 6.82
C GLN A 185 -3.97 13.56 6.33
N PRO A 186 -3.41 12.57 7.06
CA PRO A 186 -2.25 11.82 6.59
C PRO A 186 -2.50 11.08 5.25
N VAL A 187 -3.73 10.63 5.02
CA VAL A 187 -4.10 9.99 3.74
C VAL A 187 -4.20 11.03 2.62
N PHE A 188 -4.76 12.20 2.90
CA PHE A 188 -4.83 13.30 1.93
C PHE A 188 -3.45 13.82 1.56
N ASP A 189 -2.56 13.96 2.52
CA ASP A 189 -1.17 14.37 2.30
C ASP A 189 -0.43 13.37 1.42
N PHE A 190 -0.63 12.07 1.66
CA PHE A 190 -0.07 11.02 0.81
C PHE A 190 -0.60 11.07 -0.62
N ILE A 191 -1.92 11.22 -0.81
CA ILE A 191 -2.52 11.35 -2.14
C ILE A 191 -1.97 12.57 -2.88
N GLN A 192 -1.85 13.69 -2.18
CA GLN A 192 -1.26 14.90 -2.75
C GLN A 192 0.20 14.68 -3.17
N HIS A 193 0.99 14.04 -2.33
CA HIS A 193 2.37 13.67 -2.64
C HIS A 193 2.46 12.77 -3.87
N ALA A 194 1.68 11.70 -3.93
CA ALA A 194 1.66 10.79 -5.08
C ALA A 194 1.26 11.51 -6.38
N THR A 195 0.30 12.44 -6.29
CA THR A 195 -0.12 13.28 -7.42
C THR A 195 1.01 14.20 -7.90
N GLN A 196 1.77 14.83 -7.00
CA GLN A 196 2.94 15.66 -7.33
C GLN A 196 4.04 14.84 -8.00
N GLU A 197 4.27 13.63 -7.52
CA GLU A 197 5.23 12.68 -8.10
C GLU A 197 4.73 12.06 -9.42
N LYS A 198 3.48 12.34 -9.83
CA LYS A 198 2.82 11.73 -10.99
C LYS A 198 2.85 10.20 -10.95
N LYS A 199 2.61 9.63 -9.77
CA LYS A 199 2.60 8.18 -9.53
C LYS A 199 1.21 7.73 -9.07
N PRO A 200 0.75 6.57 -9.54
CA PRO A 200 -0.47 5.97 -9.01
C PRO A 200 -0.23 5.38 -7.62
#